data_c20efc46ce14a3dd24285a434432eb7b
#
_entry.id   c20efc46ce14a3dd24285a434432eb7b
#
_cell.length_a   1.000
_cell.length_b   1.000
_cell.length_c   1.000
_cell.angle_alpha   90.00
_cell.angle_beta   90.00
_cell.angle_gamma   90.00
#
_symmetry.space_group_name_H-M   'P 1'
#
loop_
_entity.id
_entity.type
_entity.pdbx_description
1 polymer ?
#
loop_
_entity_poly.entity_id
_entity_poly.type
_entity_poly.pdbx_seq_one_letter_code
_entity_poly.pdbx_strand_id
1 'polypeptide(L)'
;MVPLPLHPSTYLYTSHPQANTSLLFPDRQVRDKAVLSLRTFLSRSTPFTHLDFLKLHKALFYTMWSCDKPSPQRRLALDLSALVSLLSTRANFLGFMRAFWETIAREYTAIDSLRMDKFLFLIRSFVNAGFAYVAKDSWKDGKTRKDYLDLIREIPLNPREPKVPNGLKYHVVDVYVDELMVSCRKEVDYHVHALADQLWEKRG
;
A
#
# COMPACT_ATOMS: atom_id res chain seq x y z
N MET A 1 -23.06 28.24 -9.34
CA MET A 1 -22.58 27.41 -10.44
C MET A 1 -21.09 27.18 -10.17
N VAL A 2 -20.74 26.07 -9.50
CA VAL A 2 -19.35 25.74 -9.13
C VAL A 2 -18.74 25.00 -10.33
N PRO A 3 -17.59 25.42 -10.87
CA PRO A 3 -16.98 24.72 -11.98
C PRO A 3 -16.53 23.33 -11.56
N LEU A 4 -16.92 22.31 -12.31
CA LEU A 4 -16.42 20.94 -12.18
C LEU A 4 -14.90 20.95 -12.33
N PRO A 5 -14.15 20.19 -11.52
CA PRO A 5 -12.72 20.08 -11.66
C PRO A 5 -12.40 19.44 -13.01
N LEU A 6 -11.51 20.10 -13.76
CA LEU A 6 -11.01 19.67 -15.05
C LEU A 6 -10.48 18.22 -15.01
N HIS A 7 -10.88 17.46 -15.99
CA HIS A 7 -10.46 16.07 -16.24
C HIS A 7 -8.93 15.94 -16.18
N PRO A 8 -8.35 14.99 -15.42
CA PRO A 8 -6.90 14.87 -15.21
C PRO A 8 -6.17 14.20 -16.39
N SER A 9 -6.49 14.60 -17.63
CA SER A 9 -5.95 13.95 -18.83
C SER A 9 -4.55 14.43 -19.25
N THR A 10 -3.89 15.36 -18.51
CA THR A 10 -2.74 16.07 -19.09
C THR A 10 -1.37 15.78 -18.41
N TYR A 11 -1.27 14.95 -17.36
CA TYR A 11 -0.01 14.86 -16.59
C TYR A 11 0.49 13.42 -16.32
N LEU A 12 0.44 12.54 -17.31
CA LEU A 12 1.01 11.18 -17.16
C LEU A 12 2.03 10.88 -18.27
N TYR A 13 3.17 11.58 -18.23
CA TYR A 13 4.35 11.15 -18.98
C TYR A 13 5.34 10.48 -18.02
N THR A 14 5.42 9.17 -18.07
CA THR A 14 6.47 8.37 -17.42
C THR A 14 7.07 7.41 -18.41
N SER A 15 8.26 6.92 -18.12
CA SER A 15 9.03 5.98 -18.93
C SER A 15 8.32 4.65 -19.28
N HIS A 16 7.08 4.44 -18.77
CA HIS A 16 6.16 3.37 -19.19
C HIS A 16 4.71 3.90 -19.20
N PRO A 17 4.34 4.72 -20.21
CA PRO A 17 3.01 5.38 -20.23
C PRO A 17 1.83 4.41 -20.29
N GLN A 18 2.00 3.23 -20.88
CA GLN A 18 0.89 2.29 -21.11
C GLN A 18 0.34 1.63 -19.84
N ALA A 19 1.20 1.28 -18.86
CA ALA A 19 0.74 0.62 -17.62
C ALA A 19 -0.08 1.55 -16.73
N ASN A 20 0.33 2.81 -16.61
CA ASN A 20 -0.36 3.78 -15.74
C ASN A 20 -1.71 4.22 -16.29
N THR A 21 -1.84 4.36 -17.62
CA THR A 21 -3.11 4.72 -18.27
C THR A 21 -4.09 3.55 -18.19
N SER A 22 -3.62 2.31 -18.34
CA SER A 22 -4.45 1.11 -18.28
C SER A 22 -5.09 0.84 -16.92
N LEU A 23 -4.50 1.35 -15.83
CA LEU A 23 -5.09 1.26 -14.49
C LEU A 23 -6.35 2.09 -14.31
N LEU A 24 -6.54 3.14 -15.11
CA LEU A 24 -7.70 4.05 -15.05
C LEU A 24 -8.92 3.56 -15.84
N PHE A 25 -8.81 2.47 -16.59
CA PHE A 25 -9.93 1.96 -17.37
C PHE A 25 -10.97 1.23 -16.49
N PRO A 26 -12.27 1.42 -16.79
CA PRO A 26 -13.37 0.72 -16.11
C PRO A 26 -13.33 -0.80 -16.34
N ASP A 27 -12.70 -1.25 -17.43
CA ASP A 27 -12.60 -2.67 -17.77
C ASP A 27 -11.70 -3.44 -16.80
N ARG A 28 -12.29 -4.46 -16.17
CA ARG A 28 -11.60 -5.33 -15.22
C ARG A 28 -10.40 -6.05 -15.83
N GLN A 29 -10.53 -6.55 -17.06
CA GLN A 29 -9.44 -7.31 -17.70
C GLN A 29 -8.23 -6.42 -17.98
N VAL A 30 -8.46 -5.17 -18.38
CA VAL A 30 -7.39 -4.19 -18.63
C VAL A 30 -6.68 -3.85 -17.31
N ARG A 31 -7.42 -3.64 -16.21
CA ARG A 31 -6.84 -3.40 -14.88
C ARG A 31 -6.02 -4.58 -14.37
N ASP A 32 -6.55 -5.81 -14.48
CA ASP A 32 -5.86 -7.02 -14.03
C ASP A 32 -4.53 -7.22 -14.79
N LYS A 33 -4.50 -6.98 -16.10
CA LYS A 33 -3.26 -6.99 -16.90
C LYS A 33 -2.28 -5.88 -16.47
N ALA A 34 -2.78 -4.68 -16.19
CA ALA A 34 -1.96 -3.57 -15.74
C ALA A 34 -1.33 -3.85 -14.36
N VAL A 35 -2.09 -4.44 -13.44
CA VAL A 35 -1.58 -4.87 -12.13
C VAL A 35 -0.49 -5.95 -12.29
N LEU A 36 -0.68 -6.92 -13.20
CA LEU A 36 0.34 -7.93 -13.49
C LEU A 36 1.64 -7.30 -14.05
N SER A 37 1.52 -6.38 -14.99
CA SER A 37 2.68 -5.66 -15.53
C SER A 37 3.40 -4.85 -14.44
N LEU A 38 2.63 -4.24 -13.54
CA LEU A 38 3.16 -3.49 -12.41
C LEU A 38 3.88 -4.40 -11.42
N ARG A 39 3.38 -5.62 -11.19
CA ARG A 39 4.05 -6.63 -10.35
C ARG A 39 5.45 -6.94 -10.88
N THR A 40 5.58 -7.22 -12.17
CA THR A 40 6.88 -7.46 -12.83
C THR A 40 7.79 -6.23 -12.76
N PHE A 41 7.23 -5.03 -12.88
CA PHE A 41 7.99 -3.79 -12.79
C PHE A 41 8.56 -3.56 -11.38
N LEU A 42 7.74 -3.77 -10.33
CA LEU A 42 8.14 -3.53 -8.94
C LEU A 42 9.08 -4.60 -8.37
N SER A 43 9.09 -5.81 -8.94
CA SER A 43 9.99 -6.89 -8.47
C SER A 43 11.46 -6.66 -8.84
N ARG A 44 11.78 -5.61 -9.61
CA ARG A 44 13.16 -5.28 -9.97
C ARG A 44 13.96 -4.82 -8.76
N SER A 45 15.23 -5.19 -8.74
CA SER A 45 16.19 -4.75 -7.71
C SER A 45 16.73 -3.32 -7.96
N THR A 46 16.44 -2.74 -9.12
CA THR A 46 16.88 -1.38 -9.46
C THR A 46 16.21 -0.34 -8.55
N PRO A 47 16.95 0.66 -8.06
CA PRO A 47 16.37 1.74 -7.28
C PRO A 47 15.33 2.53 -8.11
N PHE A 48 14.20 2.82 -7.51
CA PHE A 48 13.22 3.75 -8.04
C PHE A 48 13.45 5.14 -7.45
N THR A 49 13.14 6.16 -8.22
CA THR A 49 13.14 7.53 -7.68
C THR A 49 11.88 7.78 -6.85
N HIS A 50 11.97 8.71 -5.91
CA HIS A 50 10.79 9.13 -5.13
C HIS A 50 9.65 9.63 -6.03
N LEU A 51 10.01 10.35 -7.10
CA LEU A 51 9.04 10.84 -8.08
C LEU A 51 8.32 9.71 -8.82
N ASP A 52 9.01 8.61 -9.14
CA ASP A 52 8.39 7.45 -9.79
C ASP A 52 7.33 6.83 -8.87
N PHE A 53 7.64 6.68 -7.59
CA PHE A 53 6.69 6.18 -6.61
C PHE A 53 5.50 7.13 -6.39
N LEU A 54 5.71 8.44 -6.36
CA LEU A 54 4.62 9.41 -6.25
C LEU A 54 3.68 9.36 -7.47
N LYS A 55 4.24 9.26 -8.68
CA LYS A 55 3.45 9.11 -9.91
C LYS A 55 2.65 7.81 -9.90
N LEU A 56 3.29 6.73 -9.46
CA LEU A 56 2.64 5.43 -9.32
C LEU A 56 1.48 5.50 -8.32
N HIS A 57 1.72 5.98 -7.10
CA HIS A 57 0.66 6.05 -6.07
C HIS A 57 -0.48 6.99 -6.46
N LYS A 58 -0.19 8.05 -7.21
CA LYS A 58 -1.25 8.88 -7.79
C LYS A 58 -2.13 8.07 -8.77
N ALA A 59 -1.53 7.25 -9.62
CA ALA A 59 -2.29 6.37 -10.52
C ALA A 59 -3.10 5.31 -9.74
N LEU A 60 -2.51 4.69 -8.71
CA LEU A 60 -3.21 3.72 -7.85
C LEU A 60 -4.37 4.35 -7.09
N PHE A 61 -4.21 5.58 -6.61
CA PHE A 61 -5.28 6.35 -5.96
C PHE A 61 -6.48 6.52 -6.91
N TYR A 62 -6.26 6.97 -8.14
CA TYR A 62 -7.35 7.17 -9.10
C TYR A 62 -7.93 5.84 -9.60
N THR A 63 -7.16 4.76 -9.64
CA THR A 63 -7.67 3.42 -9.90
C THR A 63 -8.69 3.00 -8.82
N MET A 64 -8.34 3.23 -7.55
CA MET A 64 -9.27 2.99 -6.44
C MET A 64 -10.46 3.93 -6.48
N TRP A 65 -10.24 5.20 -6.81
CA TRP A 65 -11.30 6.20 -6.97
C TRP A 65 -12.38 5.76 -7.95
N SER A 66 -11.98 5.24 -9.13
CA SER A 66 -12.86 4.82 -10.22
C SER A 66 -13.50 3.45 -10.02
N CYS A 67 -13.23 2.77 -8.91
CA CYS A 67 -13.80 1.45 -8.63
C CYS A 67 -15.10 1.61 -7.81
N ASP A 68 -16.26 1.40 -8.43
CA ASP A 68 -17.56 1.76 -7.81
C ASP A 68 -18.29 0.59 -7.11
N LYS A 69 -17.97 -0.67 -7.46
CA LYS A 69 -18.66 -1.82 -6.88
C LYS A 69 -17.96 -2.34 -5.62
N PRO A 70 -18.69 -2.64 -4.51
CA PRO A 70 -18.08 -3.00 -3.22
C PRO A 70 -17.13 -4.21 -3.27
N SER A 71 -17.53 -5.32 -3.90
CA SER A 71 -16.70 -6.52 -3.98
C SER A 71 -15.41 -6.29 -4.79
N PRO A 72 -15.43 -5.68 -5.99
CA PRO A 72 -14.21 -5.24 -6.68
C PRO A 72 -13.36 -4.25 -5.90
N GLN A 73 -13.94 -3.32 -5.14
CA GLN A 73 -13.19 -2.35 -4.31
C GLN A 73 -12.31 -3.06 -3.28
N ARG A 74 -12.90 -4.02 -2.55
CA ARG A 74 -12.18 -4.79 -1.54
C ARG A 74 -11.04 -5.61 -2.14
N ARG A 75 -11.32 -6.31 -3.25
CA ARG A 75 -10.29 -7.06 -3.96
C ARG A 75 -9.16 -6.16 -4.46
N LEU A 76 -9.52 -5.04 -5.10
CA LEU A 76 -8.53 -4.08 -5.60
C LEU A 76 -7.64 -3.55 -4.48
N ALA A 77 -8.20 -3.17 -3.33
CA ALA A 77 -7.42 -2.70 -2.19
C ALA A 77 -6.39 -3.74 -1.72
N LEU A 78 -6.79 -5.01 -1.67
CA LEU A 78 -5.88 -6.12 -1.33
C LEU A 78 -4.82 -6.34 -2.40
N ASP A 79 -5.18 -6.29 -3.69
CA ASP A 79 -4.24 -6.46 -4.81
C ASP A 79 -3.20 -5.32 -4.82
N LEU A 80 -3.63 -4.07 -4.54
CA LEU A 80 -2.74 -2.91 -4.47
C LEU A 80 -1.80 -2.98 -3.27
N SER A 81 -2.30 -3.35 -2.10
CA SER A 81 -1.46 -3.50 -0.90
C SER A 81 -0.49 -4.67 -1.02
N ALA A 82 -0.86 -5.75 -1.72
CA ALA A 82 0.02 -6.89 -1.97
C ALA A 82 1.27 -6.53 -2.81
N LEU A 83 1.25 -5.40 -3.55
CA LEU A 83 2.44 -4.91 -4.26
C LEU A 83 3.63 -4.66 -3.34
N VAL A 84 3.38 -4.33 -2.07
CA VAL A 84 4.43 -4.14 -1.05
C VAL A 84 5.32 -5.39 -0.91
N SER A 85 4.72 -6.58 -1.00
CA SER A 85 5.44 -7.85 -0.84
C SER A 85 6.44 -8.15 -1.97
N LEU A 86 6.31 -7.47 -3.11
CA LEU A 86 7.15 -7.65 -4.29
C LEU A 86 8.43 -6.84 -4.26
N LEU A 87 8.51 -5.86 -3.35
CA LEU A 87 9.67 -4.98 -3.25
C LEU A 87 10.86 -5.75 -2.67
N SER A 88 11.88 -5.92 -3.49
CA SER A 88 13.03 -6.77 -3.17
C SER A 88 14.08 -6.07 -2.30
N THR A 89 14.08 -4.73 -2.27
CA THR A 89 15.05 -3.95 -1.50
C THR A 89 14.38 -3.09 -0.43
N ARG A 90 15.06 -2.93 0.71
CA ARG A 90 14.62 -2.02 1.77
C ARG A 90 14.37 -0.60 1.28
N ALA A 91 15.25 -0.07 0.43
CA ALA A 91 15.14 1.28 -0.11
C ALA A 91 13.85 1.44 -0.94
N ASN A 92 13.54 0.48 -1.80
CA ASN A 92 12.31 0.50 -2.59
C ASN A 92 11.07 0.36 -1.69
N PHE A 93 11.11 -0.51 -0.67
CA PHE A 93 10.03 -0.64 0.30
C PHE A 93 9.73 0.68 1.02
N LEU A 94 10.74 1.29 1.61
CA LEU A 94 10.57 2.55 2.35
C LEU A 94 10.12 3.69 1.42
N GLY A 95 10.70 3.78 0.21
CA GLY A 95 10.30 4.78 -0.79
C GLY A 95 8.86 4.60 -1.26
N PHE A 96 8.42 3.36 -1.49
CA PHE A 96 7.07 3.02 -1.88
C PHE A 96 6.06 3.37 -0.77
N MET A 97 6.33 2.98 0.48
CA MET A 97 5.47 3.28 1.62
C MET A 97 5.42 4.79 1.91
N ARG A 98 6.54 5.50 1.78
CA ARG A 98 6.58 6.96 1.92
C ARG A 98 5.68 7.64 0.89
N ALA A 99 5.81 7.29 -0.38
CA ALA A 99 5.00 7.86 -1.45
C ALA A 99 3.51 7.54 -1.31
N PHE A 100 3.16 6.37 -0.77
CA PHE A 100 1.78 6.03 -0.40
C PHE A 100 1.23 7.03 0.63
N TRP A 101 1.92 7.21 1.76
CA TRP A 101 1.46 8.10 2.83
C TRP A 101 1.37 9.55 2.38
N GLU A 102 2.34 10.03 1.63
CA GLU A 102 2.33 11.40 1.09
C GLU A 102 1.17 11.61 0.10
N THR A 103 0.90 10.61 -0.73
CA THR A 103 -0.20 10.69 -1.71
C THR A 103 -1.56 10.67 -1.00
N ILE A 104 -1.77 9.72 -0.07
CA ILE A 104 -3.02 9.65 0.69
C ILE A 104 -3.23 10.94 1.50
N ALA A 105 -2.21 11.44 2.20
CA ALA A 105 -2.33 12.67 2.99
C ALA A 105 -2.75 13.87 2.12
N ARG A 106 -2.16 13.99 0.93
CA ARG A 106 -2.48 15.08 0.00
C ARG A 106 -3.90 15.00 -0.57
N GLU A 107 -4.34 13.79 -0.94
CA GLU A 107 -5.62 13.60 -1.61
C GLU A 107 -6.79 13.35 -0.63
N TYR A 108 -6.52 13.12 0.66
CA TYR A 108 -7.51 12.67 1.66
C TYR A 108 -8.72 13.59 1.77
N THR A 109 -8.51 14.90 1.79
CA THR A 109 -9.58 15.90 1.94
C THR A 109 -10.47 16.02 0.71
N ALA A 110 -10.02 15.51 -0.44
CA ALA A 110 -10.82 15.48 -1.66
C ALA A 110 -11.73 14.23 -1.73
N ILE A 111 -11.54 13.25 -0.85
CA ILE A 111 -12.35 12.02 -0.83
C ILE A 111 -13.74 12.36 -0.27
N ASP A 112 -14.77 12.15 -1.08
CA ASP A 112 -16.15 12.31 -0.66
C ASP A 112 -16.63 11.18 0.28
N SER A 113 -17.73 11.42 0.99
CA SER A 113 -18.28 10.45 1.95
C SER A 113 -18.66 9.10 1.34
N LEU A 114 -19.08 9.05 0.07
CA LEU A 114 -19.48 7.82 -0.60
C LEU A 114 -18.27 6.91 -0.94
N ARG A 115 -17.10 7.51 -1.06
CA ARG A 115 -15.85 6.81 -1.37
C ARG A 115 -14.98 6.56 -0.14
N MET A 116 -15.24 7.25 0.96
CA MET A 116 -14.40 7.20 2.16
C MET A 116 -14.15 5.76 2.63
N ASP A 117 -15.17 4.93 2.74
CA ASP A 117 -15.05 3.56 3.26
C ASP A 117 -14.04 2.71 2.47
N LYS A 118 -14.04 2.82 1.15
CA LYS A 118 -13.07 2.05 0.34
C LYS A 118 -11.64 2.53 0.52
N PHE A 119 -11.44 3.83 0.77
CA PHE A 119 -10.11 4.37 1.06
C PHE A 119 -9.65 4.04 2.48
N LEU A 120 -10.55 4.05 3.48
CA LEU A 120 -10.23 3.57 4.82
C LEU A 120 -9.80 2.10 4.79
N PHE A 121 -10.50 1.26 4.03
CA PHE A 121 -10.10 -0.14 3.84
C PHE A 121 -8.75 -0.26 3.10
N LEU A 122 -8.49 0.57 2.08
CA LEU A 122 -7.19 0.62 1.39
C LEU A 122 -6.06 0.98 2.36
N ILE A 123 -6.25 2.03 3.17
CA ILE A 123 -5.27 2.47 4.18
C ILE A 123 -4.96 1.33 5.16
N ARG A 124 -6.00 0.69 5.71
CA ARG A 124 -5.86 -0.47 6.59
C ARG A 124 -5.05 -1.60 5.93
N SER A 125 -5.34 -1.89 4.66
CA SER A 125 -4.63 -2.93 3.90
C SER A 125 -3.14 -2.60 3.71
N PHE A 126 -2.79 -1.32 3.51
CA PHE A 126 -1.40 -0.88 3.42
C PHE A 126 -0.68 -0.91 4.77
N VAL A 127 -1.36 -0.58 5.88
CA VAL A 127 -0.81 -0.76 7.24
C VAL A 127 -0.47 -2.24 7.47
N ASN A 128 -1.40 -3.15 7.17
CA ASN A 128 -1.15 -4.59 7.26
C ASN A 128 0.03 -5.04 6.40
N ALA A 129 0.06 -4.63 5.12
CA ALA A 129 1.12 -5.01 4.19
C ALA A 129 2.50 -4.51 4.64
N GLY A 130 2.58 -3.30 5.21
CA GLY A 130 3.81 -2.77 5.77
C GLY A 130 4.32 -3.57 6.96
N PHE A 131 3.45 -3.93 7.91
CA PHE A 131 3.82 -4.82 9.02
C PHE A 131 4.19 -6.22 8.54
N ALA A 132 3.43 -6.78 7.59
CA ALA A 132 3.76 -8.08 7.01
C ALA A 132 5.11 -8.09 6.29
N TYR A 133 5.52 -6.97 5.68
CA TYR A 133 6.83 -6.84 5.07
C TYR A 133 7.96 -6.87 6.10
N VAL A 134 7.84 -6.11 7.20
CA VAL A 134 8.88 -6.08 8.25
C VAL A 134 8.85 -7.30 9.15
N ALA A 135 7.75 -8.05 9.17
CA ALA A 135 7.62 -9.33 9.86
C ALA A 135 8.26 -10.49 9.10
N LYS A 136 8.56 -10.34 7.81
CA LYS A 136 9.36 -11.34 7.08
C LYS A 136 10.59 -11.66 7.91
N ASP A 137 11.16 -12.79 7.86
CA ASP A 137 12.34 -13.16 8.62
C ASP A 137 12.21 -13.00 10.17
N SER A 138 10.99 -13.12 10.69
CA SER A 138 10.74 -13.12 12.14
C SER A 138 11.18 -11.85 12.83
N TRP A 139 10.94 -10.70 12.21
CA TRP A 139 11.34 -9.38 12.73
C TRP A 139 12.86 -9.23 12.96
N LYS A 140 13.69 -10.10 12.37
CA LYS A 140 15.15 -10.11 12.60
C LYS A 140 15.86 -8.89 11.98
N ASP A 141 15.36 -8.38 10.86
CA ASP A 141 15.91 -7.13 10.29
C ASP A 141 15.49 -5.91 11.10
N GLY A 142 16.19 -5.68 12.20
CA GLY A 142 15.97 -4.54 13.09
C GLY A 142 16.10 -3.19 12.41
N LYS A 143 16.90 -3.11 11.33
CA LYS A 143 17.10 -1.86 10.60
C LYS A 143 15.89 -1.51 9.75
N THR A 144 15.37 -2.43 8.96
CA THR A 144 14.16 -2.21 8.17
C THR A 144 12.96 -1.92 9.06
N ARG A 145 12.82 -2.66 10.17
CA ARG A 145 11.77 -2.42 11.17
C ARG A 145 11.86 -1.00 11.73
N LYS A 146 13.05 -0.59 12.20
CA LYS A 146 13.25 0.75 12.75
C LYS A 146 12.90 1.83 11.74
N ASP A 147 13.43 1.75 10.52
CA ASP A 147 13.22 2.76 9.49
C ASP A 147 11.72 2.85 9.07
N TYR A 148 11.01 1.72 9.04
CA TYR A 148 9.58 1.71 8.78
C TYR A 148 8.77 2.36 9.91
N LEU A 149 9.10 2.07 11.17
CA LEU A 149 8.44 2.69 12.32
C LEU A 149 8.72 4.20 12.39
N ASP A 150 9.94 4.61 12.06
CA ASP A 150 10.30 6.04 11.98
C ASP A 150 9.52 6.73 10.85
N LEU A 151 9.35 6.09 9.71
CA LEU A 151 8.53 6.61 8.60
C LEU A 151 7.05 6.79 9.00
N ILE A 152 6.45 5.82 9.68
CA ILE A 152 5.07 5.93 10.17
C ILE A 152 4.94 7.06 11.20
N ARG A 153 5.91 7.19 12.09
CA ARG A 153 5.96 8.28 13.07
C ARG A 153 6.13 9.64 12.41
N GLU A 154 6.92 9.72 11.35
CA GLU A 154 7.20 10.97 10.63
C GLU A 154 5.97 11.47 9.87
N ILE A 155 5.19 10.60 9.23
CA ILE A 155 4.10 11.00 8.34
C ILE A 155 2.72 10.73 8.97
N PRO A 156 2.14 9.49 8.90
CA PRO A 156 0.74 9.32 9.27
C PRO A 156 0.46 9.49 10.77
N LEU A 157 1.43 9.21 11.64
CA LEU A 157 1.27 9.33 13.09
C LEU A 157 1.91 10.59 13.69
N ASN A 158 2.39 11.53 12.87
CA ASN A 158 2.94 12.77 13.37
C ASN A 158 1.82 13.76 13.78
N PRO A 159 1.61 14.03 15.06
CA PRO A 159 0.55 14.93 15.51
C PRO A 159 0.77 16.37 15.07
N ARG A 160 2.02 16.75 14.82
CA ARG A 160 2.44 18.12 14.47
C ARG A 160 2.54 18.36 12.96
N GLU A 161 2.38 17.33 12.12
CA GLU A 161 2.45 17.48 10.67
C GLU A 161 1.12 18.04 10.12
N PRO A 162 1.08 19.31 9.71
CA PRO A 162 -0.16 19.94 9.27
C PRO A 162 -0.65 19.43 7.92
N LYS A 163 0.23 18.85 7.11
CA LYS A 163 -0.12 18.31 5.80
C LYS A 163 -0.88 16.98 5.88
N VAL A 164 -0.89 16.35 7.03
CA VAL A 164 -1.61 15.09 7.27
C VAL A 164 -2.94 15.40 7.97
N PRO A 165 -4.08 15.17 7.32
CA PRO A 165 -5.40 15.41 7.90
C PRO A 165 -5.64 14.59 9.16
N ASN A 166 -6.30 15.17 10.16
CA ASN A 166 -6.59 14.50 11.44
C ASN A 166 -7.42 13.22 11.25
N GLY A 167 -8.37 13.20 10.32
CA GLY A 167 -9.16 12.00 10.03
C GLY A 167 -8.28 10.82 9.56
N LEU A 168 -7.24 11.10 8.78
CA LEU A 168 -6.26 10.09 8.39
C LEU A 168 -5.45 9.60 9.60
N LYS A 169 -4.96 10.54 10.44
CA LYS A 169 -4.19 10.18 11.65
C LYS A 169 -5.01 9.27 12.58
N TYR A 170 -6.25 9.66 12.87
CA TYR A 170 -7.13 8.87 13.75
C TYR A 170 -7.39 7.48 13.19
N HIS A 171 -7.72 7.38 11.90
CA HIS A 171 -7.94 6.08 11.28
C HIS A 171 -6.69 5.18 11.33
N VAL A 172 -5.51 5.75 11.09
CA VAL A 172 -4.26 4.97 11.19
C VAL A 172 -4.02 4.49 12.63
N VAL A 173 -4.26 5.34 13.64
CA VAL A 173 -4.15 4.93 15.06
C VAL A 173 -5.11 3.79 15.37
N ASP A 174 -6.37 3.88 14.92
CA ASP A 174 -7.40 2.87 15.19
C ASP A 174 -7.02 1.49 14.62
N VAL A 175 -6.44 1.44 13.41
CA VAL A 175 -6.10 0.17 12.76
C VAL A 175 -4.69 -0.33 13.10
N TYR A 176 -3.83 0.53 13.65
CA TYR A 176 -2.41 0.23 13.85
C TYR A 176 -2.16 -1.01 14.71
N VAL A 177 -2.77 -1.04 15.89
CA VAL A 177 -2.58 -2.14 16.84
C VAL A 177 -3.19 -3.43 16.32
N ASP A 178 -4.40 -3.35 15.73
CA ASP A 178 -5.07 -4.52 15.15
C ASP A 178 -4.20 -5.19 14.08
N GLU A 179 -3.67 -4.41 13.13
CA GLU A 179 -2.88 -4.94 12.02
C GLU A 179 -1.48 -5.41 12.47
N LEU A 180 -0.90 -4.78 13.48
CA LEU A 180 0.31 -5.26 14.12
C LEU A 180 0.08 -6.64 14.76
N MET A 181 -1.01 -6.80 15.51
CA MET A 181 -1.36 -8.08 16.16
C MET A 181 -1.64 -9.19 15.14
N VAL A 182 -2.29 -8.85 14.02
CA VAL A 182 -2.51 -9.81 12.92
C VAL A 182 -1.17 -10.28 12.33
N SER A 183 -0.21 -9.38 12.15
CA SER A 183 1.11 -9.72 11.60
C SER A 183 1.93 -10.56 12.58
N CYS A 184 1.89 -10.24 13.89
CA CYS A 184 2.55 -11.04 14.93
C CYS A 184 1.94 -12.44 15.06
N ARG A 185 0.61 -12.57 14.98
CA ARG A 185 -0.07 -13.87 15.07
C ARG A 185 0.29 -14.78 13.92
N LYS A 186 0.26 -14.29 12.69
CA LYS A 186 0.65 -15.06 11.50
C LYS A 186 2.06 -15.63 11.61
N GLU A 187 2.96 -14.89 12.23
CA GLU A 187 4.32 -15.32 12.44
C GLU A 187 4.44 -16.42 13.50
N VAL A 188 3.71 -16.27 14.61
CA VAL A 188 3.65 -17.30 15.65
C VAL A 188 3.07 -18.60 15.06
N ASP A 189 1.98 -18.51 14.30
CA ASP A 189 1.36 -19.66 13.64
C ASP A 189 2.34 -20.35 12.68
N TYR A 190 3.06 -19.57 11.86
CA TYR A 190 4.08 -20.12 10.97
C TYR A 190 5.19 -20.88 11.71
N HIS A 191 5.70 -20.33 12.83
CA HIS A 191 6.74 -20.99 13.63
C HIS A 191 6.24 -22.24 14.31
N VAL A 192 5.00 -22.23 14.82
CA VAL A 192 4.39 -23.41 15.43
C VAL A 192 4.24 -24.54 14.42
N HIS A 193 3.77 -24.24 13.21
CA HIS A 193 3.67 -25.25 12.14
C HIS A 193 5.05 -25.78 11.72
N ALA A 194 6.02 -24.90 11.50
CA ALA A 194 7.38 -25.30 11.14
C ALA A 194 8.04 -26.19 12.21
N LEU A 195 7.82 -25.90 13.50
CA LEU A 195 8.30 -26.75 14.60
C LEU A 195 7.56 -28.09 14.64
N ALA A 196 6.26 -28.10 14.42
CA ALA A 196 5.47 -29.32 14.35
C ALA A 196 5.95 -30.25 13.23
N ASP A 197 6.21 -29.70 12.04
CA ASP A 197 6.74 -30.46 10.90
C ASP A 197 8.12 -31.06 11.21
N GLN A 198 9.04 -30.27 11.80
CA GLN A 198 10.36 -30.75 12.22
C GLN A 198 10.31 -31.88 13.25
N LEU A 199 9.35 -31.81 14.19
CA LEU A 199 9.15 -32.85 15.19
C LEU A 199 8.54 -34.12 14.62
N TRP A 200 7.74 -33.97 13.56
CA TRP A 200 7.13 -35.10 12.85
C TRP A 200 8.17 -35.87 12.02
N GLU A 201 9.01 -35.14 11.28
CA GLU A 201 10.09 -35.74 10.48
C GLU A 201 11.14 -36.50 11.30
N LYS A 202 11.36 -36.10 12.56
CA LYS A 202 12.31 -36.78 13.47
C LYS A 202 11.76 -38.08 14.10
N ARG A 203 10.47 -38.38 13.91
CA ARG A 203 9.80 -39.58 14.48
C ARG A 203 9.66 -40.73 13.47
N GLY A 204 9.98 -40.52 12.19
CA GLY A 204 10.05 -41.56 11.15
C GLY A 204 11.48 -42.00 10.92
#